data_f84679a0d5e2e046b5cb58f1d318fe5e
#
_entry.id   f84679a0d5e2e046b5cb58f1d318fe5e
#
_cell.length_a   1.000
_cell.length_b   1.000
_cell.length_c   1.000
_cell.angle_alpha   90.00
_cell.angle_beta   90.00
_cell.angle_gamma   90.00
#
_symmetry.space_group_name_H-M   'P 1'
#
loop_
_entity.id
_entity.type
_entity.pdbx_description
1 polymer ?
#
loop_
_entity_poly.entity_id
_entity_poly.type
_entity_poly.pdbx_seq_one_letter_code
_entity_poly.pdbx_strand_id
1 'polypeptide(L)'
;LFRSTPWLEEARLIISDHLDLLANHDFRTLMRVTRLKEDVLKEAVNLIQSLDPRPGQSIQTGDPEYVIPDVLVRKHNDRWVVELNSDSIPRLQINQHYAAMCNSARNDADSQFIRSNLQDAKWLIKSLESRNDTLLRVSRCIVEQQQAFFEQGEEFMKPMVLADIAQAVEMHESTISRVTTQKYLHSPRGIFELKYFFSSHVNTEGGGEARSEERRVG
;
A
#
# COMPACT_ATOMS: atom_id res chain seq x y z
N LEU A 1 -16.96 26.13 -21.43
CA LEU A 1 -18.22 25.39 -21.24
C LEU A 1 -19.33 26.21 -20.54
N PHE A 2 -19.02 27.23 -19.76
CA PHE A 2 -20.00 27.98 -18.93
C PHE A 2 -20.50 29.30 -19.53
N ARG A 3 -20.08 29.71 -20.72
CA ARG A 3 -20.46 31.03 -21.33
C ARG A 3 -21.94 31.14 -21.73
N SER A 4 -22.69 30.06 -21.71
CA SER A 4 -24.13 30.06 -22.08
C SER A 4 -25.06 29.60 -20.94
N THR A 5 -24.55 29.49 -19.71
CA THR A 5 -25.38 29.07 -18.57
C THR A 5 -26.22 30.25 -18.11
N PRO A 6 -27.56 30.14 -18.02
CA PRO A 6 -28.41 31.18 -17.45
C PRO A 6 -28.04 31.46 -16.01
N TRP A 7 -28.18 32.70 -15.56
CA TRP A 7 -27.93 33.15 -14.19
C TRP A 7 -26.47 33.03 -13.68
N LEU A 8 -25.49 32.92 -14.62
CA LEU A 8 -24.07 32.75 -14.28
C LEU A 8 -23.50 34.01 -13.59
N GLU A 9 -23.84 35.20 -14.10
CA GLU A 9 -23.32 36.46 -13.56
C GLU A 9 -23.88 36.75 -12.16
N GLU A 10 -25.15 36.43 -11.94
CA GLU A 10 -25.80 36.56 -10.63
C GLU A 10 -25.20 35.56 -9.61
N ALA A 11 -25.01 34.33 -10.00
CA ALA A 11 -24.35 33.33 -9.17
C ALA A 11 -22.91 33.70 -8.82
N ARG A 12 -22.16 34.26 -9.79
CA ARG A 12 -20.80 34.73 -9.59
C ARG A 12 -20.73 35.89 -8.61
N LEU A 13 -21.66 36.85 -8.72
CA LEU A 13 -21.76 37.97 -7.79
C LEU A 13 -22.00 37.48 -6.34
N ILE A 14 -22.90 36.53 -6.17
CA ILE A 14 -23.20 35.98 -4.86
C ILE A 14 -21.98 35.28 -4.26
N ILE A 15 -21.26 34.48 -5.05
CA ILE A 15 -20.09 33.74 -4.59
C ILE A 15 -18.92 34.65 -4.25
N SER A 16 -18.68 35.73 -5.07
CA SER A 16 -17.53 36.62 -4.86
C SER A 16 -17.70 37.53 -3.65
N ASP A 17 -18.88 38.12 -3.46
CA ASP A 17 -19.05 39.23 -2.53
C ASP A 17 -19.97 38.91 -1.35
N HIS A 18 -20.83 37.90 -1.46
CA HIS A 18 -21.94 37.66 -0.54
C HIS A 18 -22.07 36.18 -0.07
N LEU A 19 -20.98 35.41 -0.10
CA LEU A 19 -20.99 34.00 0.26
C LEU A 19 -21.41 33.77 1.72
N ASP A 20 -21.02 34.70 2.62
CA ASP A 20 -21.36 34.61 4.04
C ASP A 20 -22.87 34.75 4.29
N LEU A 21 -23.56 35.60 3.53
CA LEU A 21 -25.01 35.76 3.61
C LEU A 21 -25.74 34.51 3.10
N LEU A 22 -25.20 33.90 2.06
CA LEU A 22 -25.72 32.62 1.54
C LEU A 22 -25.53 31.48 2.55
N ALA A 23 -24.37 31.38 3.20
CA ALA A 23 -24.06 30.39 4.21
C ALA A 23 -24.98 30.50 5.44
N ASN A 24 -25.33 31.71 5.84
CA ASN A 24 -26.24 31.99 6.95
C ASN A 24 -27.72 31.90 6.56
N HIS A 25 -28.05 31.57 5.29
CA HIS A 25 -29.42 31.53 4.75
C HIS A 25 -30.21 32.85 4.88
N ASP A 26 -29.50 33.98 4.93
CA ASP A 26 -30.15 35.32 4.99
C ASP A 26 -30.51 35.83 3.59
N PHE A 27 -31.51 35.20 2.99
CA PHE A 27 -31.97 35.53 1.64
C PHE A 27 -32.58 36.92 1.57
N ARG A 28 -33.14 37.46 2.68
CA ARG A 28 -33.73 38.81 2.69
C ARG A 28 -32.68 39.88 2.54
N THR A 29 -31.59 39.79 3.27
CA THR A 29 -30.46 40.72 3.15
C THR A 29 -29.78 40.53 1.81
N LEU A 30 -29.65 39.31 1.31
CA LEU A 30 -29.06 38.99 0.02
C LEU A 30 -29.85 39.66 -1.13
N MET A 31 -31.19 39.58 -1.15
CA MET A 31 -32.04 40.27 -2.13
C MET A 31 -31.88 41.78 -2.07
N ARG A 32 -31.75 42.37 -0.87
CA ARG A 32 -31.61 43.81 -0.69
C ARG A 32 -30.25 44.32 -1.23
N VAL A 33 -29.19 43.58 -0.97
CA VAL A 33 -27.83 43.99 -1.35
C VAL A 33 -27.58 43.72 -2.84
N THR A 34 -28.00 42.57 -3.38
CA THR A 34 -27.82 42.23 -4.79
C THR A 34 -28.85 42.86 -5.72
N ARG A 35 -29.97 43.38 -5.17
CA ARG A 35 -31.13 43.90 -5.90
C ARG A 35 -31.74 42.90 -6.90
N LEU A 36 -31.55 41.65 -6.70
CA LEU A 36 -32.10 40.56 -7.52
C LEU A 36 -33.57 40.28 -7.10
N LYS A 37 -34.38 39.92 -8.08
CA LYS A 37 -35.76 39.44 -7.82
C LYS A 37 -35.68 38.03 -7.16
N GLU A 38 -36.70 37.69 -6.40
CA GLU A 38 -36.76 36.42 -5.68
C GLU A 38 -36.58 35.20 -6.60
N ASP A 39 -37.23 35.18 -7.74
CA ASP A 39 -37.15 34.11 -8.73
C ASP A 39 -35.72 33.95 -9.28
N VAL A 40 -35.06 35.06 -9.60
CA VAL A 40 -33.68 35.10 -10.12
C VAL A 40 -32.70 34.63 -9.07
N LEU A 41 -32.88 35.08 -7.81
CA LEU A 41 -32.06 34.65 -6.69
C LEU A 41 -32.18 33.16 -6.45
N LYS A 42 -33.40 32.62 -6.49
CA LYS A 42 -33.65 31.17 -6.29
C LYS A 42 -32.97 30.34 -7.37
N GLU A 43 -33.04 30.76 -8.64
CA GLU A 43 -32.36 30.03 -9.72
C GLU A 43 -30.83 30.17 -9.64
N ALA A 44 -30.29 31.33 -9.25
CA ALA A 44 -28.85 31.49 -9.01
C ALA A 44 -28.35 30.62 -7.85
N VAL A 45 -29.12 30.52 -6.76
CA VAL A 45 -28.78 29.65 -5.64
C VAL A 45 -28.84 28.16 -6.03
N ASN A 46 -29.86 27.76 -6.80
CA ASN A 46 -29.95 26.38 -7.32
C ASN A 46 -28.73 26.05 -8.23
N LEU A 47 -28.30 27.01 -9.06
CA LEU A 47 -27.10 26.88 -9.87
C LEU A 47 -25.86 26.68 -8.98
N ILE A 48 -25.69 27.51 -7.95
CA ILE A 48 -24.55 27.38 -7.00
C ILE A 48 -24.55 26.02 -6.29
N GLN A 49 -25.72 25.54 -5.85
CA GLN A 49 -25.83 24.25 -5.19
C GLN A 49 -25.59 23.06 -6.12
N SER A 50 -25.81 23.24 -7.43
CA SER A 50 -25.52 22.21 -8.43
C SER A 50 -24.03 22.08 -8.78
N LEU A 51 -23.20 23.05 -8.36
CA LEU A 51 -21.77 23.03 -8.62
C LEU A 51 -21.06 22.04 -7.71
N ASP A 52 -20.12 21.30 -8.28
CA ASP A 52 -19.24 20.43 -7.51
C ASP A 52 -18.09 21.26 -6.91
N PRO A 53 -17.98 21.35 -5.56
CA PRO A 53 -16.90 22.09 -4.90
C PRO A 53 -15.52 21.43 -5.12
N ARG A 54 -15.49 20.16 -5.55
CA ARG A 54 -14.28 19.38 -5.76
C ARG A 54 -14.28 18.68 -7.13
N PRO A 55 -14.25 19.43 -8.24
CA PRO A 55 -14.38 18.86 -9.58
C PRO A 55 -13.27 17.86 -9.94
N GLY A 56 -12.14 17.91 -9.25
CA GLY A 56 -11.05 16.96 -9.41
C GLY A 56 -11.33 15.57 -8.84
N GLN A 57 -12.28 15.41 -7.91
CA GLN A 57 -12.61 14.11 -7.34
C GLN A 57 -13.22 13.14 -8.36
N SER A 58 -13.93 13.66 -9.38
CA SER A 58 -14.48 12.83 -10.46
C SER A 58 -13.41 12.24 -11.38
N ILE A 59 -12.21 12.83 -11.38
CA ILE A 59 -11.06 12.38 -12.18
C ILE A 59 -10.17 11.44 -11.34
N GLN A 60 -10.22 11.58 -10.02
CA GLN A 60 -9.47 10.76 -9.08
C GLN A 60 -10.19 9.41 -8.88
N THR A 61 -9.99 8.50 -9.82
CA THR A 61 -10.50 7.13 -9.76
C THR A 61 -9.65 6.31 -8.79
N GLY A 62 -10.08 6.21 -7.55
CA GLY A 62 -9.53 5.32 -6.54
C GLY A 62 -8.92 6.06 -5.34
N ASP A 63 -9.29 5.59 -4.16
CA ASP A 63 -8.57 5.95 -2.94
C ASP A 63 -7.13 5.45 -3.05
N PRO A 64 -6.13 6.23 -2.62
CA PRO A 64 -4.75 5.75 -2.61
C PRO A 64 -4.66 4.49 -1.74
N GLU A 65 -4.28 3.38 -2.35
CA GLU A 65 -4.08 2.13 -1.64
C GLU A 65 -2.84 2.26 -0.75
N TYR A 66 -3.05 2.32 0.57
CA TYR A 66 -1.96 2.37 1.53
C TYR A 66 -1.39 0.97 1.74
N VAL A 67 -0.17 0.77 1.28
CA VAL A 67 0.55 -0.49 1.46
C VAL A 67 1.41 -0.43 2.71
N ILE A 68 1.20 -1.37 3.64
CA ILE A 68 2.07 -1.56 4.80
C ILE A 68 3.24 -2.43 4.35
N PRO A 69 4.49 -1.94 4.40
CA PRO A 69 5.64 -2.72 3.98
C PRO A 69 5.93 -3.88 4.96
N ASP A 70 6.33 -5.03 4.42
CA ASP A 70 6.72 -6.20 5.21
C ASP A 70 8.18 -6.11 5.68
N VAL A 71 9.00 -5.43 4.90
CA VAL A 71 10.46 -5.32 5.10
C VAL A 71 10.89 -3.86 5.09
N LEU A 72 11.78 -3.50 6.01
CA LEU A 72 12.38 -2.18 6.12
C LEU A 72 13.87 -2.28 5.73
N VAL A 73 14.31 -1.38 4.84
CA VAL A 73 15.70 -1.26 4.42
C VAL A 73 16.21 0.11 4.76
N ARG A 74 17.26 0.16 5.57
CA ARG A 74 17.88 1.40 6.02
C ARG A 74 19.39 1.34 5.86
N LYS A 75 20.03 2.46 5.58
CA LYS A 75 21.48 2.55 5.58
C LYS A 75 21.98 2.91 6.99
N HIS A 76 22.83 2.06 7.56
CA HIS A 76 23.46 2.28 8.85
C HIS A 76 24.97 2.04 8.73
N ASN A 77 25.81 3.03 9.10
CA ASN A 77 27.26 2.96 8.99
C ASN A 77 27.75 2.45 7.62
N ASP A 78 27.23 3.05 6.54
CA ASP A 78 27.50 2.70 5.13
C ASP A 78 27.15 1.26 4.70
N ARG A 79 26.39 0.55 5.53
CA ARG A 79 25.85 -0.78 5.21
C ARG A 79 24.33 -0.74 5.13
N TRP A 80 23.79 -1.47 4.19
CA TRP A 80 22.35 -1.67 4.08
C TRP A 80 21.90 -2.72 5.10
N VAL A 81 21.02 -2.33 6.00
CA VAL A 81 20.41 -3.19 7.02
C VAL A 81 18.97 -3.49 6.61
N VAL A 82 18.63 -4.77 6.64
CA VAL A 82 17.32 -5.28 6.28
C VAL A 82 16.67 -5.88 7.50
N GLU A 83 15.50 -5.37 7.86
CA GLU A 83 14.73 -5.78 9.03
C GLU A 83 13.28 -6.06 8.63
N LEU A 84 12.63 -6.96 9.34
CA LEU A 84 11.20 -7.19 9.19
C LEU A 84 10.43 -6.08 9.89
N ASN A 85 9.32 -5.65 9.29
CA ASN A 85 8.43 -4.68 9.91
C ASN A 85 7.62 -5.36 11.03
N SER A 86 7.86 -4.94 12.27
CA SER A 86 7.15 -5.47 13.44
C SER A 86 5.65 -5.25 13.41
N ASP A 87 5.18 -4.21 12.68
CA ASP A 87 3.77 -3.84 12.61
C ASP A 87 2.99 -4.74 11.62
N SER A 88 3.70 -5.37 10.68
CA SER A 88 3.10 -6.33 9.73
C SER A 88 3.08 -7.77 10.24
N ILE A 89 3.78 -8.05 11.35
CA ILE A 89 3.92 -9.40 11.90
C ILE A 89 3.01 -9.59 13.11
N PRO A 90 2.09 -10.56 13.10
CA PRO A 90 1.27 -10.85 14.26
C PRO A 90 2.13 -11.41 15.42
N ARG A 91 2.02 -10.79 16.59
CA ARG A 91 2.67 -11.27 17.80
C ARG A 91 1.84 -12.39 18.42
N LEU A 92 2.20 -13.62 18.17
CA LEU A 92 1.50 -14.79 18.69
C LEU A 92 2.25 -15.36 19.91
N GLN A 93 1.47 -15.69 20.93
CA GLN A 93 2.01 -16.33 22.14
C GLN A 93 1.05 -17.43 22.60
N ILE A 94 1.62 -18.53 23.05
CA ILE A 94 0.84 -19.61 23.68
C ILE A 94 0.46 -19.16 25.08
N ASN A 95 -0.84 -19.25 25.39
CA ASN A 95 -1.31 -18.98 26.73
C ASN A 95 -0.83 -20.10 27.70
N GLN A 96 0.05 -19.73 28.61
CA GLN A 96 0.68 -20.67 29.54
C GLN A 96 -0.32 -21.34 30.50
N HIS A 97 -1.44 -20.68 30.79
CA HIS A 97 -2.48 -21.25 31.65
C HIS A 97 -3.08 -22.51 31.00
N TYR A 98 -3.47 -22.43 29.73
CA TYR A 98 -3.96 -23.58 28.99
C TYR A 98 -2.88 -24.65 28.79
N ALA A 99 -1.64 -24.27 28.60
CA ALA A 99 -0.53 -25.22 28.49
C ALA A 99 -0.31 -25.99 29.80
N ALA A 100 -0.48 -25.37 30.96
CA ALA A 100 -0.39 -26.01 32.26
C ALA A 100 -1.56 -26.98 32.54
N MET A 101 -2.74 -26.71 32.01
CA MET A 101 -3.91 -27.58 32.13
C MET A 101 -3.72 -28.95 31.49
N CYS A 102 -2.83 -29.08 30.51
CA CYS A 102 -2.49 -30.37 29.89
C CYS A 102 -2.02 -31.44 30.93
N ASN A 103 -1.39 -31.00 32.02
CA ASN A 103 -0.85 -31.87 33.03
C ASN A 103 -1.82 -32.16 34.18
N SER A 104 -2.87 -31.35 34.33
CA SER A 104 -3.81 -31.40 35.45
C SER A 104 -5.21 -31.91 35.07
N ALA A 105 -5.49 -32.10 33.78
CA ALA A 105 -6.79 -32.56 33.33
C ALA A 105 -7.05 -34.02 33.81
N ARG A 106 -8.16 -34.20 34.54
CA ARG A 106 -8.57 -35.49 35.11
C ARG A 106 -9.19 -36.43 34.09
N ASN A 107 -9.57 -35.91 32.92
CA ASN A 107 -10.22 -36.69 31.87
C ASN A 107 -9.25 -36.90 30.68
N ASP A 108 -9.04 -38.15 30.27
CA ASP A 108 -8.08 -38.46 29.18
C ASP A 108 -8.47 -37.80 27.84
N ALA A 109 -9.75 -37.72 27.54
CA ALA A 109 -10.25 -37.08 26.32
C ALA A 109 -9.94 -35.58 26.30
N ASP A 110 -10.17 -34.83 27.38
CA ASP A 110 -9.88 -33.43 27.51
C ASP A 110 -8.37 -33.15 27.46
N SER A 111 -7.58 -34.00 28.11
CA SER A 111 -6.12 -33.94 28.07
C SER A 111 -5.58 -34.10 26.64
N GLN A 112 -6.13 -35.05 25.90
CA GLN A 112 -5.74 -35.33 24.52
C GLN A 112 -6.11 -34.18 23.61
N PHE A 113 -7.31 -33.59 23.76
CA PHE A 113 -7.78 -32.42 23.01
C PHE A 113 -6.86 -31.22 23.23
N ILE A 114 -6.54 -30.89 24.50
CA ILE A 114 -5.68 -29.74 24.81
C ILE A 114 -4.25 -29.98 24.26
N ARG A 115 -3.72 -31.19 24.36
CA ARG A 115 -2.37 -31.54 23.82
C ARG A 115 -2.32 -31.37 22.31
N SER A 116 -3.34 -31.84 21.58
CA SER A 116 -3.42 -31.68 20.12
C SER A 116 -3.44 -30.23 19.73
N ASN A 117 -4.33 -29.41 20.30
CA ASN A 117 -4.41 -27.99 20.03
C ASN A 117 -3.13 -27.25 20.41
N LEU A 118 -2.47 -27.63 21.50
CA LEU A 118 -1.19 -27.02 21.87
C LEU A 118 -0.08 -27.37 20.86
N GLN A 119 -0.08 -28.57 20.33
CA GLN A 119 0.85 -28.96 19.27
C GLN A 119 0.59 -28.20 17.99
N ASP A 120 -0.65 -28.07 17.59
CA ASP A 120 -1.05 -27.30 16.41
C ASP A 120 -0.67 -25.81 16.55
N ALA A 121 -0.90 -25.22 17.73
CA ALA A 121 -0.49 -23.84 18.02
C ALA A 121 1.04 -23.64 17.93
N LYS A 122 1.81 -24.59 18.49
CA LYS A 122 3.29 -24.56 18.38
C LYS A 122 3.74 -24.67 16.93
N TRP A 123 3.12 -25.57 16.17
CA TRP A 123 3.43 -25.76 14.76
C TRP A 123 3.12 -24.51 13.96
N LEU A 124 1.97 -23.85 14.19
CA LEU A 124 1.58 -22.61 13.54
C LEU A 124 2.61 -21.48 13.81
N ILE A 125 2.99 -21.28 15.08
CA ILE A 125 3.98 -20.26 15.44
C ILE A 125 5.31 -20.53 14.73
N LYS A 126 5.80 -21.77 14.79
CA LYS A 126 7.05 -22.17 14.12
C LYS A 126 6.97 -22.00 12.58
N SER A 127 5.82 -22.28 11.99
CA SER A 127 5.58 -22.08 10.56
C SER A 127 5.66 -20.61 10.17
N LEU A 128 5.08 -19.70 10.97
CA LEU A 128 5.16 -18.27 10.76
C LEU A 128 6.58 -17.73 10.94
N GLU A 129 7.29 -18.18 11.96
CA GLU A 129 8.71 -17.85 12.18
C GLU A 129 9.57 -18.27 10.98
N SER A 130 9.41 -19.51 10.50
CA SER A 130 10.12 -20.01 9.33
C SER A 130 9.81 -19.21 8.05
N ARG A 131 8.54 -18.79 7.86
CA ARG A 131 8.14 -17.93 6.75
C ARG A 131 8.81 -16.55 6.84
N ASN A 132 8.83 -15.95 8.02
CA ASN A 132 9.44 -14.66 8.25
C ASN A 132 10.96 -14.70 8.05
N ASP A 133 11.60 -15.77 8.50
CA ASP A 133 13.04 -16.03 8.31
C ASP A 133 13.37 -16.15 6.82
N THR A 134 12.54 -16.88 6.08
CA THR A 134 12.69 -17.02 4.62
C THR A 134 12.56 -15.66 3.94
N LEU A 135 11.54 -14.86 4.28
CA LEU A 135 11.34 -13.52 3.74
C LEU A 135 12.56 -12.64 4.01
N LEU A 136 13.08 -12.65 5.24
CA LEU A 136 14.25 -11.87 5.63
C LEU A 136 15.51 -12.26 4.85
N ARG A 137 15.77 -13.57 4.71
CA ARG A 137 16.92 -14.10 3.95
C ARG A 137 16.86 -13.70 2.48
N VAL A 138 15.69 -13.87 1.85
CA VAL A 138 15.46 -13.48 0.46
C VAL A 138 15.62 -11.97 0.27
N SER A 139 15.03 -11.18 1.15
CA SER A 139 15.13 -9.71 1.07
C SER A 139 16.57 -9.21 1.26
N ARG A 140 17.34 -9.81 2.18
CA ARG A 140 18.76 -9.49 2.34
C ARG A 140 19.56 -9.79 1.08
N CYS A 141 19.35 -10.95 0.48
CA CYS A 141 20.03 -11.33 -0.74
C CYS A 141 19.70 -10.38 -1.90
N ILE A 142 18.42 -9.96 -2.04
CA ILE A 142 18.01 -8.97 -3.03
C ILE A 142 18.72 -7.64 -2.80
N VAL A 143 18.74 -7.13 -1.56
CA VAL A 143 19.36 -5.85 -1.23
C VAL A 143 20.88 -5.89 -1.45
N GLU A 144 21.54 -6.99 -1.12
CA GLU A 144 22.97 -7.19 -1.37
C GLU A 144 23.31 -7.18 -2.85
N GLN A 145 22.46 -7.79 -3.68
CA GLN A 145 22.63 -7.79 -5.15
C GLN A 145 22.35 -6.43 -5.77
N GLN A 146 21.39 -5.68 -5.23
CA GLN A 146 20.86 -4.42 -5.75
C GLN A 146 21.42 -3.17 -5.04
N GLN A 147 22.60 -3.24 -4.43
CA GLN A 147 23.21 -2.09 -3.72
C GLN A 147 23.29 -0.83 -4.58
N ALA A 148 23.67 -0.98 -5.86
CA ALA A 148 23.75 0.14 -6.79
C ALA A 148 22.40 0.83 -7.00
N PHE A 149 21.30 0.08 -7.09
CA PHE A 149 19.94 0.61 -7.14
C PHE A 149 19.62 1.47 -5.90
N PHE A 150 19.90 0.97 -4.71
CA PHE A 150 19.61 1.70 -3.47
C PHE A 150 20.47 2.96 -3.30
N GLU A 151 21.68 3.00 -3.85
CA GLU A 151 22.58 4.15 -3.76
C GLU A 151 22.38 5.17 -4.86
N GLN A 152 22.26 4.72 -6.11
CA GLN A 152 22.29 5.60 -7.28
C GLN A 152 20.94 5.78 -7.95
N GLY A 153 20.02 4.80 -7.85
CA GLY A 153 18.67 4.90 -8.40
C GLY A 153 18.31 3.77 -9.35
N GLU A 154 17.13 3.92 -9.97
CA GLU A 154 16.54 2.90 -10.85
C GLU A 154 17.39 2.58 -12.07
N GLU A 155 18.12 3.56 -12.60
CA GLU A 155 19.02 3.40 -13.75
C GLU A 155 20.16 2.41 -13.48
N PHE A 156 20.51 2.20 -12.21
CA PHE A 156 21.56 1.30 -11.76
C PHE A 156 21.05 -0.05 -11.27
N MET A 157 19.81 -0.38 -11.59
CA MET A 157 19.24 -1.68 -11.25
C MET A 157 19.96 -2.79 -12.04
N LYS A 158 20.48 -3.78 -11.33
CA LYS A 158 21.12 -4.95 -11.95
C LYS A 158 20.06 -5.95 -12.40
N PRO A 159 20.18 -6.54 -13.59
CA PRO A 159 19.30 -7.63 -14.01
C PRO A 159 19.48 -8.83 -13.05
N MET A 160 18.37 -9.38 -12.58
CA MET A 160 18.36 -10.47 -11.61
C MET A 160 17.20 -11.43 -11.93
N VAL A 161 17.45 -12.72 -11.87
CA VAL A 161 16.44 -13.75 -12.06
C VAL A 161 16.17 -14.52 -10.74
N LEU A 162 14.99 -15.13 -10.66
CA LEU A 162 14.59 -15.92 -9.48
C LEU A 162 15.60 -17.04 -9.16
N ALA A 163 16.20 -17.65 -10.19
CA ALA A 163 17.18 -18.70 -10.04
C ALA A 163 18.45 -18.25 -9.27
N ASP A 164 18.93 -17.02 -9.50
CA ASP A 164 20.12 -16.49 -8.84
C ASP A 164 19.90 -16.41 -7.32
N ILE A 165 18.75 -15.86 -6.91
CA ILE A 165 18.37 -15.76 -5.50
C ILE A 165 18.12 -17.16 -4.91
N ALA A 166 17.43 -18.02 -5.65
CA ALA A 166 17.14 -19.39 -5.22
C ALA A 166 18.43 -20.16 -4.89
N GLN A 167 19.44 -20.06 -5.75
CA GLN A 167 20.76 -20.65 -5.54
C GLN A 167 21.48 -20.02 -4.33
N ALA A 168 21.45 -18.68 -4.20
CA ALA A 168 22.14 -17.98 -3.11
C ALA A 168 21.56 -18.29 -1.73
N VAL A 169 20.23 -18.50 -1.63
CA VAL A 169 19.55 -18.82 -0.37
C VAL A 169 19.30 -20.33 -0.17
N GLU A 170 19.75 -21.17 -1.10
CA GLU A 170 19.58 -22.64 -1.09
C GLU A 170 18.11 -23.08 -1.00
N MET A 171 17.25 -22.44 -1.82
CA MET A 171 15.82 -22.71 -1.88
C MET A 171 15.36 -22.95 -3.32
N HIS A 172 14.17 -23.52 -3.49
CA HIS A 172 13.58 -23.69 -4.81
C HIS A 172 13.01 -22.36 -5.34
N GLU A 173 13.10 -22.11 -6.67
CA GLU A 173 12.59 -20.88 -7.32
C GLU A 173 11.11 -20.62 -7.01
N SER A 174 10.29 -21.68 -6.96
CA SER A 174 8.88 -21.54 -6.62
C SER A 174 8.65 -20.98 -5.20
N THR A 175 9.57 -21.24 -4.26
CA THR A 175 9.54 -20.66 -2.92
C THR A 175 9.85 -19.16 -3.00
N ILE A 176 10.87 -18.78 -3.76
CA ILE A 176 11.25 -17.38 -3.95
C ILE A 176 10.10 -16.61 -4.58
N SER A 177 9.52 -17.14 -5.67
CA SER A 177 8.36 -16.54 -6.35
C SER A 177 7.17 -16.30 -5.40
N ARG A 178 6.84 -17.27 -4.54
CA ARG A 178 5.75 -17.12 -3.56
C ARG A 178 6.06 -16.14 -2.45
N VAL A 179 7.31 -16.08 -2.00
CA VAL A 179 7.74 -15.18 -0.91
C VAL A 179 7.84 -13.75 -1.39
N THR A 180 8.12 -13.50 -2.67
CA THR A 180 8.28 -12.15 -3.24
C THR A 180 7.00 -11.54 -3.78
N THR A 181 5.98 -12.35 -4.06
CA THR A 181 4.68 -11.87 -4.57
C THR A 181 3.87 -11.20 -3.47
N GLN A 182 3.36 -9.99 -3.73
CA GLN A 182 2.58 -9.17 -2.80
C GLN A 182 3.30 -8.91 -1.47
N LYS A 183 4.63 -8.82 -1.52
CA LYS A 183 5.48 -8.45 -0.40
C LYS A 183 6.26 -7.19 -0.73
N TYR A 184 6.18 -6.22 0.17
CA TYR A 184 6.68 -4.88 -0.05
C TYR A 184 7.86 -4.57 0.85
N LEU A 185 8.83 -3.89 0.25
CA LEU A 185 10.03 -3.40 0.89
C LEU A 185 9.98 -1.86 0.94
N HIS A 186 10.19 -1.28 2.10
CA HIS A 186 10.33 0.17 2.26
C HIS A 186 11.81 0.53 2.36
N SER A 187 12.24 1.41 1.47
CA SER A 187 13.58 1.97 1.44
C SER A 187 13.54 3.50 1.49
N PRO A 188 14.68 4.19 1.69
CA PRO A 188 14.75 5.65 1.58
C PRO A 188 14.31 6.20 0.20
N ARG A 189 14.30 5.36 -0.83
CA ARG A 189 13.85 5.72 -2.18
C ARG A 189 12.35 5.51 -2.42
N GLY A 190 11.66 4.78 -1.55
CA GLY A 190 10.24 4.49 -1.65
C GLY A 190 9.89 3.06 -1.29
N ILE A 191 8.64 2.71 -1.57
CA ILE A 191 8.08 1.37 -1.34
C ILE A 191 8.08 0.62 -2.67
N PHE A 192 8.67 -0.57 -2.68
CA PHE A 192 8.77 -1.43 -3.86
C PHE A 192 8.25 -2.84 -3.52
N GLU A 193 7.55 -3.47 -4.45
CA GLU A 193 7.28 -4.89 -4.33
C GLU A 193 8.58 -5.69 -4.53
N LEU A 194 8.83 -6.73 -3.74
CA LEU A 194 10.03 -7.55 -3.90
C LEU A 194 10.13 -8.17 -5.29
N LYS A 195 8.99 -8.46 -5.92
CA LYS A 195 8.91 -8.97 -7.29
C LYS A 195 9.44 -7.98 -8.32
N TYR A 196 9.40 -6.68 -8.06
CA TYR A 196 9.89 -5.62 -8.95
C TYR A 196 11.36 -5.82 -9.36
N PHE A 197 12.19 -6.32 -8.44
CA PHE A 197 13.61 -6.54 -8.68
C PHE A 197 13.93 -7.71 -9.64
N PHE A 198 12.93 -8.50 -9.99
CA PHE A 198 13.03 -9.61 -10.95
C PHE A 198 12.42 -9.25 -12.32
N SER A 199 12.00 -8.01 -12.53
CA SER A 199 11.47 -7.58 -13.82
C SER A 199 12.60 -7.35 -14.81
N SER A 200 12.46 -7.85 -16.03
CA SER A 200 13.46 -7.87 -17.09
C SER A 200 13.65 -6.54 -17.84
N HIS A 201 13.09 -5.44 -17.33
CA HIS A 201 13.23 -4.14 -17.95
C HIS A 201 14.36 -3.35 -17.29
N VAL A 202 15.60 -3.67 -17.64
CA VAL A 202 16.73 -2.78 -17.40
C VAL A 202 16.99 -2.02 -18.70
N ASN A 203 16.64 -0.74 -18.73
CA ASN A 203 17.12 0.15 -19.77
C ASN A 203 18.64 0.33 -19.57
N THR A 204 19.43 -0.39 -20.32
CA THR A 204 20.87 -0.13 -20.41
C THR A 204 21.09 1.09 -21.30
N GLU A 205 21.80 2.08 -20.80
CA GLU A 205 22.37 3.22 -21.53
C GLU A 205 23.36 2.74 -22.60
N GLY A 206 22.88 2.02 -23.59
CA GLY A 206 23.74 1.43 -24.64
C GLY A 206 22.94 0.67 -25.68
N GLY A 207 21.69 1.10 -25.97
CA GLY A 207 21.00 0.73 -27.22
C GLY A 207 20.78 -0.77 -27.47
N GLY A 208 20.59 -1.58 -26.44
CA GLY A 208 20.24 -2.98 -26.57
C GLY A 208 19.02 -3.33 -25.70
N GLU A 209 17.85 -3.47 -26.31
CA GLU A 209 16.69 -4.10 -25.67
C GLU A 209 16.99 -5.58 -25.37
N ALA A 210 17.33 -5.89 -24.13
CA ALA A 210 17.33 -7.28 -23.67
C ALA A 210 15.89 -7.67 -23.31
N ARG A 211 15.14 -8.11 -24.30
CA ARG A 211 13.81 -8.67 -24.14
C ARG A 211 13.94 -10.12 -23.74
N SER A 212 13.70 -10.47 -22.48
CA SER A 212 13.43 -11.86 -22.12
C SER A 212 12.00 -12.20 -22.56
N GLU A 213 11.88 -13.00 -23.61
CA GLU A 213 10.61 -13.57 -24.06
C GLU A 213 10.02 -14.43 -22.91
N GLU A 214 8.94 -13.95 -22.30
CA GLU A 214 8.01 -14.85 -21.61
C GLU A 214 7.47 -15.84 -22.63
N ARG A 215 8.00 -17.05 -22.63
CA ARG A 215 7.34 -18.18 -23.28
C ARG A 215 6.00 -18.39 -22.58
N ARG A 216 4.94 -17.92 -23.21
CA ARG A 216 3.60 -18.43 -23.01
C ARG A 216 3.62 -19.89 -23.40
N VAL A 217 3.56 -20.77 -22.41
CA VAL A 217 3.14 -22.16 -22.62
C VAL A 217 1.62 -22.13 -22.66
N GLY A 218 1.06 -22.59 -23.80
CA GLY A 218 -0.37 -22.70 -24.06
C GLY A 218 -1.06 -23.75 -23.17
#